data_ee00178797b4c6ff568b737becb90941
#
_entry.id   ee00178797b4c6ff568b737becb90941
#
_cell.length_a   1.000
_cell.length_b   1.000
_cell.length_c   1.000
_cell.angle_alpha   90.00
_cell.angle_beta   90.00
_cell.angle_gamma   90.00
#
_symmetry.space_group_name_H-M   'P 1'
#
loop_
_entity.id
_entity.type
_entity.pdbx_description
1 polymer ?
#
loop_
_entity_poly.entity_id
_entity_poly.type
_entity_poly.pdbx_seq_one_letter_code
_entity_poly.pdbx_strand_id
1 'polypeptide(L)'
;MTVPASDTIPRQTALQRWLRIDQHAKPIVYAQVYQSADVLNISYWLEIVFSAVIAALGLALNSPAVIIGAMLISPLMGPIMATGLALAAGDLYLAVKAIANLVASITLAIGLSAFIAWLLPFHSVTAEVLSRINPDLLDLGVALLSGLAGSVAVCRASGDGTVTTLPGVAIAVALMPPLCVMGYGLGSGVNTRIMGGAGLLFLTNLVAIVSSAFVVFLLVGMNSPDVRAEMELARKGEPFAEKLLQGPLARVLSKGGQLHWRILMLLVLLAAIAVPLRTALKQVAGEAVARGAVQDAVKGLLPPGTLISQQIEVGRSSVAVRLTSMRSIPDAKLQEAEKEIERRCGRKAEISVVSVASQSELAQLMQKLALPPPSPPTPVVETLPEMQQELIARIKPVLNSVWPPEAPVQGFDVALSASGISLNVRYEGTQTLEKIPLDMITRELQEKLGVPNLALTAKRVAAPRRVAPTANRIQ
;
A
#
# COMPACT_ATOMS: atom_id res chain seq x y z
N MET A 1 -58.86 0.63 -38.51
CA MET A 1 -58.00 1.05 -37.38
C MET A 1 -57.73 -0.17 -36.54
N THR A 2 -56.66 -0.86 -36.82
CA THR A 2 -56.20 -2.04 -36.03
C THR A 2 -55.21 -1.53 -35.01
N VAL A 3 -55.57 -1.67 -33.77
CA VAL A 3 -54.68 -1.44 -32.60
C VAL A 3 -53.51 -2.42 -32.72
N PRO A 4 -52.23 -1.96 -32.76
CA PRO A 4 -51.12 -2.89 -32.78
C PRO A 4 -50.98 -3.58 -31.41
N ALA A 5 -50.71 -4.87 -31.51
CA ALA A 5 -50.60 -5.84 -30.44
C ALA A 5 -49.69 -5.39 -29.29
N SER A 6 -50.19 -5.65 -28.10
CA SER A 6 -49.55 -5.74 -26.80
C SER A 6 -48.01 -5.76 -26.82
N ASP A 7 -47.42 -4.67 -26.38
CA ASP A 7 -46.09 -4.65 -25.78
C ASP A 7 -46.10 -5.66 -24.62
N THR A 8 -45.57 -6.85 -24.89
CA THR A 8 -45.26 -7.81 -23.83
C THR A 8 -44.15 -7.24 -23.01
N ILE A 9 -44.46 -6.52 -21.94
CA ILE A 9 -43.49 -6.06 -20.94
C ILE A 9 -42.64 -7.27 -20.53
N PRO A 10 -41.35 -7.28 -20.83
CA PRO A 10 -40.52 -8.42 -20.49
C PRO A 10 -40.53 -8.62 -18.97
N ARG A 11 -40.91 -9.86 -18.54
CA ARG A 11 -41.02 -10.20 -17.13
C ARG A 11 -39.71 -9.89 -16.40
N GLN A 12 -39.78 -8.96 -15.44
CA GLN A 12 -38.66 -8.65 -14.56
C GLN A 12 -38.18 -9.93 -13.85
N THR A 13 -36.89 -10.18 -13.85
CA THR A 13 -36.28 -11.29 -13.09
C THR A 13 -36.50 -11.07 -11.59
N ALA A 14 -36.49 -12.14 -10.79
CA ALA A 14 -36.65 -12.06 -9.34
C ALA A 14 -35.56 -11.14 -8.72
N LEU A 15 -34.37 -11.20 -9.25
CA LEU A 15 -33.23 -10.35 -8.82
C LEU A 15 -33.46 -8.86 -9.11
N GLN A 16 -33.98 -8.50 -10.28
CA GLN A 16 -34.30 -7.11 -10.63
C GLN A 16 -35.35 -6.53 -9.65
N ARG A 17 -36.38 -7.29 -9.30
CA ARG A 17 -37.39 -6.88 -8.31
C ARG A 17 -36.80 -6.71 -6.92
N TRP A 18 -35.93 -7.64 -6.53
CA TRP A 18 -35.27 -7.59 -5.22
C TRP A 18 -34.29 -6.42 -5.10
N LEU A 19 -33.54 -6.12 -6.16
CA LEU A 19 -32.61 -5.01 -6.23
C LEU A 19 -33.25 -3.65 -6.53
N ARG A 20 -34.59 -3.64 -6.80
CA ARG A 20 -35.36 -2.45 -7.22
C ARG A 20 -34.78 -1.74 -8.43
N ILE A 21 -34.22 -2.47 -9.39
CA ILE A 21 -33.66 -1.92 -10.62
C ILE A 21 -34.78 -1.79 -11.64
N ASP A 22 -35.11 -0.55 -12.01
CA ASP A 22 -36.09 -0.27 -13.05
C ASP A 22 -35.53 -0.66 -14.43
N GLN A 23 -36.44 -1.07 -15.34
CA GLN A 23 -36.05 -1.39 -16.72
C GLN A 23 -35.48 -0.17 -17.45
N HIS A 24 -36.04 1.02 -17.17
CA HIS A 24 -35.57 2.28 -17.74
C HIS A 24 -34.19 2.69 -17.26
N ALA A 25 -33.71 2.13 -16.15
CA ALA A 25 -32.36 2.41 -15.65
C ALA A 25 -31.22 1.70 -16.42
N LYS A 26 -31.53 0.58 -17.14
CA LYS A 26 -30.50 -0.22 -17.81
C LYS A 26 -29.69 0.54 -18.88
N PRO A 27 -30.31 1.30 -19.81
CA PRO A 27 -29.57 2.12 -20.75
C PRO A 27 -28.70 3.15 -20.06
N ILE A 28 -29.19 3.75 -18.96
CA ILE A 28 -28.44 4.74 -18.17
C ILE A 28 -27.20 4.09 -17.52
N VAL A 29 -27.37 2.89 -16.92
CA VAL A 29 -26.25 2.10 -16.37
C VAL A 29 -25.20 1.83 -17.45
N TYR A 30 -25.66 1.40 -18.66
CA TYR A 30 -24.75 1.14 -19.77
C TYR A 30 -23.99 2.40 -20.17
N ALA A 31 -24.66 3.53 -20.39
CA ALA A 31 -24.06 4.78 -20.78
C ALA A 31 -23.03 5.28 -19.74
N GLN A 32 -23.35 5.19 -18.46
CA GLN A 32 -22.48 5.58 -17.36
C GLN A 32 -21.20 4.72 -17.31
N VAL A 33 -21.35 3.39 -17.42
CA VAL A 33 -20.19 2.49 -17.44
C VAL A 33 -19.38 2.66 -18.73
N TYR A 34 -20.01 2.91 -19.87
CA TYR A 34 -19.32 3.22 -21.12
C TYR A 34 -18.44 4.46 -21.01
N GLN A 35 -18.96 5.52 -20.39
CA GLN A 35 -18.19 6.76 -20.14
C GLN A 35 -17.05 6.54 -19.14
N SER A 36 -17.21 5.68 -18.13
CA SER A 36 -16.16 5.39 -17.15
C SER A 36 -14.95 4.64 -17.75
N ALA A 37 -15.11 4.05 -18.93
CA ALA A 37 -14.03 3.41 -19.68
C ALA A 37 -13.35 4.35 -20.70
N ASP A 38 -13.63 5.64 -20.65
CA ASP A 38 -13.08 6.58 -21.63
C ASP A 38 -11.59 6.85 -21.40
N VAL A 39 -10.79 6.54 -22.45
CA VAL A 39 -9.33 6.69 -22.45
C VAL A 39 -8.89 8.17 -22.52
N LEU A 40 -9.76 9.06 -23.00
CA LEU A 40 -9.42 10.47 -23.21
C LEU A 40 -9.58 11.34 -21.94
N ASN A 41 -10.04 10.77 -20.85
CA ASN A 41 -10.25 11.51 -19.61
C ASN A 41 -8.92 11.78 -18.88
N ILE A 42 -8.45 13.04 -18.92
CA ILE A 42 -7.19 13.45 -18.26
C ILE A 42 -7.24 13.22 -16.75
N SER A 43 -8.39 13.47 -16.10
CA SER A 43 -8.54 13.26 -14.66
C SER A 43 -8.29 11.81 -14.28
N TYR A 44 -8.78 10.86 -15.07
CA TYR A 44 -8.54 9.44 -14.89
C TYR A 44 -7.03 9.10 -14.86
N TRP A 45 -6.25 9.65 -15.80
CA TRP A 45 -4.81 9.40 -15.87
C TRP A 45 -4.04 10.04 -14.72
N LEU A 46 -4.44 11.24 -14.30
CA LEU A 46 -3.86 11.88 -13.12
C LEU A 46 -4.12 11.09 -11.84
N GLU A 47 -5.34 10.56 -11.67
CA GLU A 47 -5.68 9.70 -10.53
C GLU A 47 -4.85 8.41 -10.52
N ILE A 48 -4.62 7.76 -11.67
CA ILE A 48 -3.70 6.59 -11.78
C ILE A 48 -2.29 6.98 -11.38
N VAL A 49 -1.77 8.11 -11.87
CA VAL A 49 -0.42 8.58 -11.54
C VAL A 49 -0.27 8.82 -10.03
N PHE A 50 -1.17 9.60 -9.44
CA PHE A 50 -1.11 9.88 -8.01
C PHE A 50 -1.27 8.62 -7.16
N SER A 51 -2.23 7.76 -7.50
CA SER A 51 -2.46 6.51 -6.80
C SER A 51 -1.22 5.59 -6.87
N ALA A 52 -0.61 5.42 -8.05
CA ALA A 52 0.57 4.57 -8.22
C ALA A 52 1.79 5.10 -7.46
N VAL A 53 2.04 6.42 -7.53
CA VAL A 53 3.17 7.04 -6.81
C VAL A 53 2.99 6.94 -5.30
N ILE A 54 1.80 7.28 -4.78
CA ILE A 54 1.52 7.20 -3.33
C ILE A 54 1.60 5.75 -2.85
N ALA A 55 1.08 4.78 -3.63
CA ALA A 55 1.16 3.37 -3.29
C ALA A 55 2.62 2.86 -3.27
N ALA A 56 3.44 3.24 -4.25
CA ALA A 56 4.86 2.89 -4.31
C ALA A 56 5.64 3.45 -3.10
N LEU A 57 5.39 4.71 -2.73
CA LEU A 57 5.96 5.31 -1.53
C LEU A 57 5.46 4.63 -0.25
N GLY A 58 4.17 4.27 -0.18
CA GLY A 58 3.60 3.52 0.94
C GLY A 58 4.25 2.14 1.13
N LEU A 59 4.54 1.43 0.03
CA LEU A 59 5.28 0.15 0.05
C LEU A 59 6.70 0.33 0.57
N ALA A 60 7.42 1.37 0.11
CA ALA A 60 8.78 1.67 0.55
C ALA A 60 8.83 2.07 2.04
N LEU A 61 7.85 2.85 2.50
CA LEU A 61 7.71 3.28 3.90
C LEU A 61 7.15 2.18 4.82
N ASN A 62 6.77 1.02 4.29
CA ASN A 62 6.09 -0.05 5.02
C ASN A 62 4.85 0.45 5.78
N SER A 63 4.06 1.33 5.16
CA SER A 63 2.91 2.00 5.76
C SER A 63 1.59 1.54 5.13
N PRO A 64 0.81 0.65 5.78
CA PRO A 64 -0.51 0.23 5.31
C PRO A 64 -1.47 1.42 5.10
N ALA A 65 -1.41 2.41 5.98
CA ALA A 65 -2.30 3.57 5.93
C ALA A 65 -2.10 4.40 4.64
N VAL A 66 -0.85 4.61 4.22
CA VAL A 66 -0.54 5.33 2.98
C VAL A 66 -1.00 4.53 1.76
N ILE A 67 -0.80 3.20 1.78
CA ILE A 67 -1.26 2.31 0.71
C ILE A 67 -2.79 2.34 0.58
N ILE A 68 -3.52 2.30 1.71
CA ILE A 68 -4.99 2.42 1.72
C ILE A 68 -5.42 3.79 1.15
N GLY A 69 -4.76 4.88 1.52
CA GLY A 69 -5.02 6.21 0.95
C GLY A 69 -4.85 6.24 -0.58
N ALA A 70 -3.82 5.60 -1.11
CA ALA A 70 -3.60 5.48 -2.55
C ALA A 70 -4.73 4.71 -3.26
N MET A 71 -5.23 3.63 -2.66
CA MET A 71 -6.32 2.83 -3.22
C MET A 71 -7.62 3.63 -3.37
N LEU A 72 -7.90 4.58 -2.45
CA LEU A 72 -9.10 5.42 -2.49
C LEU A 72 -9.11 6.35 -3.71
N ILE A 73 -7.95 6.71 -4.23
CA ILE A 73 -7.79 7.61 -5.39
C ILE A 73 -7.84 6.81 -6.69
N SER A 74 -7.59 5.50 -6.66
CA SER A 74 -7.43 4.68 -7.87
C SER A 74 -8.73 4.54 -8.68
N PRO A 75 -8.78 4.92 -9.96
CA PRO A 75 -9.99 4.89 -10.77
C PRO A 75 -10.18 3.58 -11.56
N LEU A 76 -9.47 2.49 -11.19
CA LEU A 76 -9.48 1.21 -11.92
C LEU A 76 -10.86 0.55 -12.01
N MET A 77 -11.80 0.94 -11.15
CA MET A 77 -13.16 0.38 -11.16
C MET A 77 -13.86 0.53 -12.52
N GLY A 78 -13.73 1.70 -13.16
CA GLY A 78 -14.40 2.02 -14.43
C GLY A 78 -14.13 0.97 -15.51
N PRO A 79 -12.90 0.82 -16.01
CA PRO A 79 -12.56 -0.14 -17.06
C PRO A 79 -12.82 -1.60 -16.66
N ILE A 80 -12.72 -1.95 -15.38
CA ILE A 80 -12.99 -3.32 -14.89
C ILE A 80 -14.48 -3.64 -14.98
N MET A 81 -15.34 -2.74 -14.49
CA MET A 81 -16.80 -2.89 -14.59
C MET A 81 -17.24 -2.86 -16.07
N ALA A 82 -16.63 -2.02 -16.89
CA ALA A 82 -16.90 -1.98 -18.33
C ALA A 82 -16.53 -3.29 -19.01
N THR A 83 -15.45 -3.98 -18.60
CA THR A 83 -15.10 -5.29 -19.13
C THR A 83 -16.17 -6.34 -18.78
N GLY A 84 -16.63 -6.36 -17.52
CA GLY A 84 -17.72 -7.26 -17.09
C GLY A 84 -19.04 -6.99 -17.80
N LEU A 85 -19.40 -5.72 -17.96
CA LEU A 85 -20.61 -5.29 -18.68
C LEU A 85 -20.53 -5.63 -20.16
N ALA A 86 -19.40 -5.39 -20.81
CA ALA A 86 -19.15 -5.68 -22.21
C ALA A 86 -19.35 -7.17 -22.52
N LEU A 87 -18.86 -8.05 -21.64
CA LEU A 87 -19.10 -9.49 -21.71
C LEU A 87 -20.60 -9.83 -21.52
N ALA A 88 -21.28 -9.20 -20.58
CA ALA A 88 -22.69 -9.44 -20.31
C ALA A 88 -23.62 -8.94 -21.44
N ALA A 89 -23.39 -7.72 -21.93
CA ALA A 89 -24.15 -7.12 -23.01
C ALA A 89 -23.79 -7.70 -24.40
N GLY A 90 -22.57 -8.21 -24.56
CA GLY A 90 -22.00 -8.66 -25.81
C GLY A 90 -21.49 -7.55 -26.68
N ASP A 91 -20.98 -6.51 -26.05
CA ASP A 91 -20.39 -5.38 -26.74
C ASP A 91 -18.90 -5.57 -26.96
N LEU A 92 -18.52 -5.96 -28.19
CA LEU A 92 -17.13 -6.15 -28.55
C LEU A 92 -16.33 -4.84 -28.50
N TYR A 93 -16.95 -3.73 -28.91
CA TYR A 93 -16.25 -2.44 -28.92
C TYR A 93 -15.94 -1.98 -27.50
N LEU A 94 -16.93 -2.03 -26.60
CA LEU A 94 -16.73 -1.71 -25.18
C LEU A 94 -15.69 -2.64 -24.54
N ALA A 95 -15.69 -3.95 -24.88
CA ALA A 95 -14.70 -4.90 -24.38
C ALA A 95 -13.28 -4.49 -24.78
N VAL A 96 -13.05 -4.17 -26.05
CA VAL A 96 -11.72 -3.75 -26.53
C VAL A 96 -11.31 -2.40 -25.92
N LYS A 97 -12.22 -1.44 -25.86
CA LYS A 97 -12.00 -0.12 -25.24
C LYS A 97 -11.61 -0.26 -23.77
N ALA A 98 -12.37 -1.06 -23.00
CA ALA A 98 -12.15 -1.28 -21.58
C ALA A 98 -10.84 -2.05 -21.30
N ILE A 99 -10.56 -3.11 -22.07
CA ILE A 99 -9.31 -3.88 -21.95
C ILE A 99 -8.10 -3.02 -22.34
N ALA A 100 -8.18 -2.23 -23.39
CA ALA A 100 -7.09 -1.35 -23.81
C ALA A 100 -6.79 -0.31 -22.73
N ASN A 101 -7.82 0.34 -22.16
CA ASN A 101 -7.68 1.26 -21.03
C ASN A 101 -7.06 0.56 -19.81
N LEU A 102 -7.55 -0.63 -19.47
CA LEU A 102 -7.05 -1.40 -18.35
C LEU A 102 -5.56 -1.77 -18.53
N VAL A 103 -5.17 -2.27 -19.70
CA VAL A 103 -3.77 -2.62 -20.02
C VAL A 103 -2.87 -1.38 -19.93
N ALA A 104 -3.32 -0.25 -20.47
CA ALA A 104 -2.56 1.00 -20.41
C ALA A 104 -2.40 1.47 -18.94
N SER A 105 -3.48 1.39 -18.14
CA SER A 105 -3.46 1.73 -16.70
C SER A 105 -2.53 0.83 -15.90
N ILE A 106 -2.57 -0.48 -16.14
CA ILE A 106 -1.68 -1.47 -15.54
C ILE A 106 -0.22 -1.14 -15.87
N THR A 107 0.08 -0.91 -17.16
CA THR A 107 1.43 -0.62 -17.61
C THR A 107 1.97 0.67 -17.00
N LEU A 108 1.13 1.72 -16.95
CA LEU A 108 1.49 2.98 -16.33
C LEU A 108 1.74 2.83 -14.81
N ALA A 109 0.86 2.14 -14.09
CA ALA A 109 1.00 1.94 -12.66
C ALA A 109 2.25 1.12 -12.30
N ILE A 110 2.53 0.03 -13.05
CA ILE A 110 3.75 -0.77 -12.89
C ILE A 110 4.98 0.07 -13.21
N GLY A 111 4.96 0.82 -14.33
CA GLY A 111 6.08 1.67 -14.76
C GLY A 111 6.41 2.76 -13.74
N LEU A 112 5.40 3.47 -13.21
CA LEU A 112 5.58 4.49 -12.18
C LEU A 112 6.10 3.90 -10.87
N SER A 113 5.53 2.78 -10.43
CA SER A 113 6.00 2.10 -9.21
C SER A 113 7.44 1.59 -9.38
N ALA A 114 7.79 1.07 -10.56
CA ALA A 114 9.15 0.66 -10.87
C ALA A 114 10.12 1.85 -10.88
N PHE A 115 9.71 2.97 -11.47
CA PHE A 115 10.49 4.19 -11.48
C PHE A 115 10.77 4.73 -10.07
N ILE A 116 9.74 4.78 -9.22
CA ILE A 116 9.87 5.21 -7.82
C ILE A 116 10.79 4.24 -7.06
N ALA A 117 10.61 2.92 -7.22
CA ALA A 117 11.46 1.93 -6.57
C ALA A 117 12.92 2.04 -7.02
N TRP A 118 13.17 2.32 -8.30
CA TRP A 118 14.51 2.54 -8.84
C TRP A 118 15.15 3.83 -8.32
N LEU A 119 14.35 4.89 -8.12
CA LEU A 119 14.84 6.19 -7.62
C LEU A 119 15.24 6.12 -6.14
N LEU A 120 14.63 5.22 -5.36
CA LEU A 120 14.90 5.11 -3.92
C LEU A 120 16.27 4.43 -3.67
N PRO A 121 17.09 4.95 -2.71
CA PRO A 121 18.40 4.38 -2.41
C PRO A 121 18.33 3.06 -1.62
N PHE A 122 17.17 2.67 -1.12
CA PHE A 122 16.97 1.44 -0.33
C PHE A 122 16.03 0.48 -1.05
N HIS A 123 16.51 -0.74 -1.27
CA HIS A 123 15.75 -1.80 -1.94
C HIS A 123 15.35 -2.92 -0.96
N SER A 124 15.03 -2.57 0.28
CA SER A 124 14.60 -3.55 1.28
C SER A 124 13.20 -4.06 0.97
N VAL A 125 13.03 -5.37 1.00
CA VAL A 125 11.71 -6.00 0.84
C VAL A 125 10.94 -5.82 2.15
N THR A 126 9.94 -4.94 2.14
CA THR A 126 9.13 -4.62 3.32
C THR A 126 8.08 -5.70 3.61
N ALA A 127 7.51 -5.71 4.82
CA ALA A 127 6.44 -6.65 5.19
C ALA A 127 5.19 -6.46 4.31
N GLU A 128 4.89 -5.22 3.91
CA GLU A 128 3.79 -4.91 2.99
C GLU A 128 4.00 -5.48 1.59
N VAL A 129 5.23 -5.49 1.08
CA VAL A 129 5.57 -6.16 -0.19
C VAL A 129 5.38 -7.67 -0.04
N LEU A 130 5.89 -8.27 1.04
CA LEU A 130 5.78 -9.72 1.28
C LEU A 130 4.34 -10.20 1.43
N SER A 131 3.46 -9.40 2.04
CA SER A 131 2.04 -9.75 2.21
C SER A 131 1.28 -9.86 0.88
N ARG A 132 1.80 -9.28 -0.22
CA ARG A 132 1.14 -9.22 -1.53
C ARG A 132 1.72 -10.15 -2.60
N ILE A 133 2.65 -11.03 -2.24
CA ILE A 133 3.28 -11.97 -3.18
C ILE A 133 2.73 -13.40 -3.11
N ASN A 134 1.93 -13.70 -2.11
CA ASN A 134 1.33 -15.03 -1.93
C ASN A 134 -0.20 -14.91 -1.97
N PRO A 135 -0.85 -15.24 -3.11
CA PRO A 135 -2.31 -15.19 -3.20
C PRO A 135 -2.93 -16.23 -2.24
N ASP A 136 -3.94 -15.80 -1.49
CA ASP A 136 -4.72 -16.64 -0.57
C ASP A 136 -6.15 -16.83 -1.09
N LEU A 137 -6.84 -17.87 -0.60
CA LEU A 137 -8.27 -18.10 -0.86
C LEU A 137 -9.15 -16.99 -0.31
N LEU A 138 -8.72 -16.35 0.77
CA LEU A 138 -9.42 -15.22 1.36
C LEU A 138 -9.37 -14.00 0.43
N ASP A 139 -8.21 -13.74 -0.22
CA ASP A 139 -8.09 -12.68 -1.21
C ASP A 139 -9.06 -12.87 -2.37
N LEU A 140 -9.16 -14.12 -2.88
CA LEU A 140 -10.14 -14.48 -3.91
C LEU A 140 -11.59 -14.23 -3.43
N GLY A 141 -11.90 -14.61 -2.19
CA GLY A 141 -13.21 -14.36 -1.57
C GLY A 141 -13.54 -12.86 -1.49
N VAL A 142 -12.59 -12.06 -1.03
CA VAL A 142 -12.69 -10.60 -0.97
C VAL A 142 -12.91 -10.01 -2.37
N ALA A 143 -12.13 -10.46 -3.37
CA ALA A 143 -12.26 -9.99 -4.75
C ALA A 143 -13.64 -10.32 -5.35
N LEU A 144 -14.14 -11.56 -5.16
CA LEU A 144 -15.48 -11.97 -5.60
C LEU A 144 -16.59 -11.11 -4.97
N LEU A 145 -16.54 -10.92 -3.65
CA LEU A 145 -17.54 -10.12 -2.93
C LEU A 145 -17.45 -8.65 -3.32
N SER A 146 -16.24 -8.11 -3.53
CA SER A 146 -16.03 -6.74 -4.00
C SER A 146 -16.61 -6.53 -5.40
N GLY A 147 -16.41 -7.51 -6.30
CA GLY A 147 -16.98 -7.48 -7.65
C GLY A 147 -18.52 -7.56 -7.64
N LEU A 148 -19.11 -8.40 -6.79
CA LEU A 148 -20.55 -8.47 -6.59
C LEU A 148 -21.11 -7.15 -6.05
N ALA A 149 -20.52 -6.63 -4.97
CA ALA A 149 -20.95 -5.39 -4.35
C ALA A 149 -20.82 -4.20 -5.31
N GLY A 150 -19.67 -4.11 -6.02
CA GLY A 150 -19.41 -3.05 -6.99
C GLY A 150 -20.41 -3.03 -8.15
N SER A 151 -20.68 -4.20 -8.75
CA SER A 151 -21.63 -4.30 -9.86
C SER A 151 -23.07 -4.02 -9.45
N VAL A 152 -23.50 -4.49 -8.26
CA VAL A 152 -24.81 -4.15 -7.69
C VAL A 152 -24.94 -2.66 -7.45
N ALA A 153 -23.91 -2.02 -6.88
CA ALA A 153 -23.92 -0.60 -6.60
C ALA A 153 -23.96 0.24 -7.89
N VAL A 154 -23.22 -0.14 -8.94
CA VAL A 154 -23.29 0.51 -10.26
C VAL A 154 -24.71 0.42 -10.82
N CYS A 155 -25.36 -0.73 -10.72
CA CYS A 155 -26.74 -0.88 -11.17
C CYS A 155 -27.75 -0.02 -10.40
N ARG A 156 -27.50 0.26 -9.11
CA ARG A 156 -28.38 1.06 -8.26
C ARG A 156 -28.15 2.56 -8.37
N ALA A 157 -26.87 2.97 -8.46
CA ALA A 157 -26.50 4.39 -8.53
C ALA A 157 -27.16 5.14 -9.69
N SER A 158 -27.41 4.45 -10.81
CA SER A 158 -28.05 5.02 -12.00
C SER A 158 -29.55 5.30 -11.81
N GLY A 159 -30.20 4.70 -10.80
CA GLY A 159 -31.62 4.96 -10.50
C GLY A 159 -31.86 6.20 -9.67
N ASP A 160 -30.94 6.55 -8.76
CA ASP A 160 -31.12 7.62 -7.77
C ASP A 160 -30.20 8.86 -8.03
N GLY A 161 -29.41 8.86 -9.12
CA GLY A 161 -28.51 9.95 -9.45
C GLY A 161 -27.30 10.12 -8.50
N THR A 162 -27.18 9.27 -7.49
CA THR A 162 -26.09 9.29 -6.54
C THR A 162 -24.96 8.35 -6.97
N VAL A 163 -23.86 8.92 -7.46
CA VAL A 163 -22.63 8.16 -7.75
C VAL A 163 -22.03 7.72 -6.41
N THR A 164 -22.21 6.44 -6.07
CA THR A 164 -21.58 5.90 -4.87
C THR A 164 -20.15 5.53 -5.17
N THR A 165 -19.19 6.30 -4.64
CA THR A 165 -17.73 6.04 -4.75
C THR A 165 -17.29 4.82 -3.93
N LEU A 166 -18.08 4.40 -2.93
CA LEU A 166 -17.75 3.33 -2.01
C LEU A 166 -17.42 1.97 -2.66
N PRO A 167 -18.16 1.49 -3.68
CA PRO A 167 -17.82 0.19 -4.30
C PRO A 167 -16.52 0.20 -5.08
N GLY A 168 -16.13 1.36 -5.63
CA GLY A 168 -14.84 1.54 -6.31
C GLY A 168 -13.66 1.30 -5.39
N VAL A 169 -13.79 1.75 -4.14
CA VAL A 169 -12.78 1.56 -3.11
C VAL A 169 -12.53 0.07 -2.85
N ALA A 170 -13.56 -0.74 -2.67
CA ALA A 170 -13.42 -2.17 -2.40
C ALA A 170 -12.70 -2.93 -3.53
N ILE A 171 -12.92 -2.53 -4.79
CA ILE A 171 -12.26 -3.08 -5.97
C ILE A 171 -10.79 -2.63 -6.03
N ALA A 172 -10.53 -1.33 -5.79
CA ALA A 172 -9.20 -0.78 -5.81
C ALA A 172 -8.29 -1.38 -4.72
N VAL A 173 -8.85 -1.70 -3.55
CA VAL A 173 -8.15 -2.39 -2.45
C VAL A 173 -7.58 -3.74 -2.89
N ALA A 174 -8.29 -4.47 -3.72
CA ALA A 174 -7.85 -5.79 -4.19
C ALA A 174 -6.81 -5.75 -5.33
N LEU A 175 -6.71 -4.63 -6.06
CA LEU A 175 -5.99 -4.58 -7.34
C LEU A 175 -4.77 -3.64 -7.34
N MET A 176 -4.89 -2.44 -6.76
CA MET A 176 -3.82 -1.44 -6.86
C MET A 176 -2.52 -1.86 -6.15
N PRO A 177 -2.54 -2.43 -4.92
CA PRO A 177 -1.30 -2.80 -4.24
C PRO A 177 -0.51 -3.90 -4.97
N PRO A 178 -1.12 -5.01 -5.44
CA PRO A 178 -0.39 -6.00 -6.21
C PRO A 178 0.28 -5.43 -7.46
N LEU A 179 -0.36 -4.48 -8.16
CA LEU A 179 0.25 -3.79 -9.31
C LEU A 179 1.50 -3.02 -8.91
N CYS A 180 1.42 -2.25 -7.83
CA CYS A 180 2.56 -1.48 -7.35
C CYS A 180 3.67 -2.38 -6.81
N VAL A 181 3.35 -3.54 -6.22
CA VAL A 181 4.34 -4.53 -5.80
C VAL A 181 5.04 -5.17 -7.01
N MET A 182 4.33 -5.42 -8.14
CA MET A 182 4.96 -5.84 -9.38
C MET A 182 5.98 -4.81 -9.87
N GLY A 183 5.60 -3.52 -9.87
CA GLY A 183 6.49 -2.42 -10.23
C GLY A 183 7.68 -2.31 -9.28
N TYR A 184 7.44 -2.42 -7.98
CA TYR A 184 8.50 -2.43 -6.98
C TYR A 184 9.51 -3.57 -7.22
N GLY A 185 9.02 -4.78 -7.51
CA GLY A 185 9.87 -5.92 -7.86
C GLY A 185 10.68 -5.71 -9.15
N LEU A 186 10.15 -4.95 -10.10
CA LEU A 186 10.85 -4.57 -11.34
C LEU A 186 11.94 -3.53 -11.05
N GLY A 187 11.62 -2.46 -10.32
CA GLY A 187 12.53 -1.35 -10.03
C GLY A 187 13.65 -1.70 -9.03
N SER A 188 13.42 -2.68 -8.14
CA SER A 188 14.40 -3.15 -7.15
C SER A 188 15.41 -4.20 -7.68
N GLY A 189 15.58 -4.34 -8.99
CA GLY A 189 16.54 -5.27 -9.60
C GLY A 189 15.94 -6.53 -10.20
N VAL A 190 14.72 -6.46 -10.75
CA VAL A 190 14.03 -7.56 -11.47
C VAL A 190 13.85 -8.81 -10.61
N ASN A 191 13.23 -8.66 -9.46
CA ASN A 191 12.91 -9.79 -8.59
C ASN A 191 11.69 -10.56 -9.12
N THR A 192 11.96 -11.63 -9.88
CA THR A 192 10.93 -12.47 -10.54
C THR A 192 9.95 -13.13 -9.55
N ARG A 193 10.37 -13.40 -8.31
CA ARG A 193 9.50 -13.95 -7.27
C ARG A 193 8.45 -12.93 -6.81
N ILE A 194 8.86 -11.68 -6.59
CA ILE A 194 7.96 -10.59 -6.22
C ILE A 194 7.00 -10.31 -7.36
N MET A 195 7.52 -10.13 -8.57
CA MET A 195 6.72 -9.84 -9.76
C MET A 195 5.70 -10.94 -10.05
N GLY A 196 6.14 -12.21 -10.03
CA GLY A 196 5.28 -13.34 -10.33
C GLY A 196 4.19 -13.57 -9.29
N GLY A 197 4.52 -13.46 -8.00
CA GLY A 197 3.56 -13.61 -6.90
C GLY A 197 2.51 -12.51 -6.91
N ALA A 198 2.93 -11.25 -6.97
CA ALA A 198 2.03 -10.11 -7.02
C ALA A 198 1.19 -10.09 -8.31
N GLY A 199 1.80 -10.47 -9.46
CA GLY A 199 1.08 -10.58 -10.72
C GLY A 199 0.00 -11.66 -10.70
N LEU A 200 0.27 -12.81 -10.08
CA LEU A 200 -0.73 -13.85 -9.91
C LEU A 200 -1.87 -13.39 -9.01
N LEU A 201 -1.58 -12.73 -7.89
CA LEU A 201 -2.58 -12.15 -7.00
C LEU A 201 -3.45 -11.12 -7.74
N PHE A 202 -2.82 -10.19 -8.46
CA PHE A 202 -3.53 -9.20 -9.27
C PHE A 202 -4.45 -9.85 -10.29
N LEU A 203 -3.94 -10.80 -11.08
CA LEU A 203 -4.70 -11.46 -12.15
C LEU A 203 -5.87 -12.28 -11.58
N THR A 204 -5.65 -12.99 -10.48
CA THR A 204 -6.69 -13.76 -9.78
C THR A 204 -7.82 -12.84 -9.32
N ASN A 205 -7.48 -11.71 -8.67
CA ASN A 205 -8.46 -10.74 -8.19
C ASN A 205 -9.20 -10.05 -9.34
N LEU A 206 -8.48 -9.65 -10.39
CA LEU A 206 -9.08 -9.04 -11.58
C LEU A 206 -10.14 -9.94 -12.21
N VAL A 207 -9.80 -11.21 -12.44
CA VAL A 207 -10.74 -12.15 -13.05
C VAL A 207 -11.90 -12.47 -12.13
N ALA A 208 -11.68 -12.58 -10.82
CA ALA A 208 -12.75 -12.74 -9.85
C ALA A 208 -13.76 -11.58 -9.91
N ILE A 209 -13.25 -10.34 -9.93
CA ILE A 209 -14.10 -9.14 -10.00
C ILE A 209 -14.84 -9.06 -11.33
N VAL A 210 -14.16 -9.26 -12.45
CA VAL A 210 -14.79 -9.24 -13.79
C VAL A 210 -15.85 -10.33 -13.92
N SER A 211 -15.57 -11.54 -13.39
CA SER A 211 -16.51 -12.66 -13.40
C SER A 211 -17.76 -12.37 -12.58
N SER A 212 -17.58 -11.81 -11.38
CA SER A 212 -18.69 -11.39 -10.52
C SER A 212 -19.54 -10.31 -11.19
N ALA A 213 -18.90 -9.31 -11.78
CA ALA A 213 -19.57 -8.23 -12.51
C ALA A 213 -20.35 -8.78 -13.72
N PHE A 214 -19.73 -9.67 -14.51
CA PHE A 214 -20.40 -10.35 -15.61
C PHE A 214 -21.67 -11.08 -15.16
N VAL A 215 -21.60 -11.86 -14.08
CA VAL A 215 -22.75 -12.60 -13.55
C VAL A 215 -23.86 -11.65 -13.12
N VAL A 216 -23.54 -10.59 -12.37
CA VAL A 216 -24.55 -9.61 -11.92
C VAL A 216 -25.17 -8.89 -13.09
N PHE A 217 -24.40 -8.36 -14.05
CA PHE A 217 -24.93 -7.67 -15.23
C PHE A 217 -25.78 -8.60 -16.11
N LEU A 218 -25.40 -9.87 -16.23
CA LEU A 218 -26.18 -10.87 -16.95
C LEU A 218 -27.52 -11.14 -16.25
N LEU A 219 -27.52 -11.32 -14.91
CA LEU A 219 -28.73 -11.57 -14.11
C LEU A 219 -29.66 -10.34 -14.07
N VAL A 220 -29.11 -9.14 -14.10
CA VAL A 220 -29.82 -7.88 -14.25
C VAL A 220 -30.42 -7.73 -15.67
N GLY A 221 -29.96 -8.54 -16.63
CA GLY A 221 -30.46 -8.53 -17.99
C GLY A 221 -29.96 -7.38 -18.84
N MET A 222 -28.67 -7.04 -18.68
CA MET A 222 -27.99 -6.05 -19.54
C MET A 222 -27.84 -6.50 -21.01
N ASN A 223 -28.36 -7.67 -21.37
CA ASN A 223 -28.44 -8.16 -22.74
C ASN A 223 -29.81 -7.83 -23.40
N SER A 224 -30.57 -6.87 -22.84
CA SER A 224 -31.92 -6.50 -23.32
C SER A 224 -31.84 -5.68 -24.64
N PRO A 225 -32.92 -5.62 -25.43
CA PRO A 225 -32.98 -4.81 -26.66
C PRO A 225 -32.75 -3.33 -26.40
N ASP A 226 -33.23 -2.79 -25.26
CA ASP A 226 -33.08 -1.39 -24.87
C ASP A 226 -31.60 -1.00 -24.70
N VAL A 227 -30.81 -1.89 -24.07
CA VAL A 227 -29.35 -1.70 -23.93
C VAL A 227 -28.67 -1.77 -25.30
N ARG A 228 -29.13 -2.61 -26.22
CA ARG A 228 -28.57 -2.68 -27.58
C ARG A 228 -28.78 -1.39 -28.36
N ALA A 229 -29.93 -0.76 -28.21
CA ALA A 229 -30.21 0.55 -28.82
C ALA A 229 -29.23 1.61 -28.28
N GLU A 230 -28.95 1.61 -26.96
CA GLU A 230 -27.99 2.51 -26.36
C GLU A 230 -26.55 2.23 -26.80
N MET A 231 -26.19 0.94 -26.99
CA MET A 231 -24.89 0.55 -27.55
C MET A 231 -24.67 1.14 -28.95
N GLU A 232 -25.69 1.14 -29.81
CA GLU A 232 -25.62 1.73 -31.16
C GLU A 232 -25.48 3.25 -31.07
N LEU A 233 -26.20 3.90 -30.15
CA LEU A 233 -26.11 5.34 -29.95
C LEU A 233 -24.73 5.75 -29.44
N ALA A 234 -24.18 5.05 -28.45
CA ALA A 234 -22.87 5.32 -27.86
C ALA A 234 -21.71 5.14 -28.87
N ARG A 235 -21.88 4.29 -29.87
CA ARG A 235 -20.90 4.06 -30.93
C ARG A 235 -20.94 5.10 -32.07
N LYS A 236 -22.07 5.82 -32.22
CA LYS A 236 -22.21 6.82 -33.30
C LYS A 236 -21.19 7.95 -33.11
N GLY A 237 -20.32 8.14 -34.09
CA GLY A 237 -19.27 9.17 -34.05
C GLY A 237 -17.87 8.68 -33.63
N GLU A 238 -17.72 7.39 -33.30
CA GLU A 238 -16.44 6.79 -32.97
C GLU A 238 -15.79 6.11 -34.18
N PRO A 239 -14.83 6.76 -34.88
CA PRO A 239 -14.25 6.24 -36.13
C PRO A 239 -13.49 4.92 -35.93
N PHE A 240 -12.99 4.68 -34.74
CA PHE A 240 -12.31 3.43 -34.38
C PHE A 240 -13.29 2.26 -34.25
N ALA A 241 -14.53 2.51 -33.76
CA ALA A 241 -15.56 1.49 -33.64
C ALA A 241 -15.89 0.88 -35.01
N GLU A 242 -16.00 1.73 -36.05
CA GLU A 242 -16.34 1.31 -37.41
C GLU A 242 -15.25 0.42 -38.03
N LYS A 243 -13.98 0.81 -37.88
CA LYS A 243 -12.82 0.02 -38.35
C LYS A 243 -12.71 -1.32 -37.60
N LEU A 244 -12.94 -1.32 -36.29
CA LEU A 244 -12.84 -2.52 -35.47
C LEU A 244 -13.92 -3.54 -35.86
N LEU A 245 -15.17 -3.08 -36.06
CA LEU A 245 -16.31 -3.93 -36.43
C LEU A 245 -16.23 -4.50 -37.84
N GLN A 246 -15.51 -3.83 -38.76
CA GLN A 246 -15.26 -4.31 -40.12
C GLN A 246 -14.02 -5.23 -40.21
N GLY A 247 -13.19 -5.27 -39.19
CA GLY A 247 -11.93 -6.03 -39.14
C GLY A 247 -12.11 -7.55 -39.12
N PRO A 248 -11.04 -8.31 -39.46
CA PRO A 248 -11.08 -9.78 -39.39
C PRO A 248 -11.32 -10.31 -37.97
N LEU A 249 -10.84 -9.58 -36.94
CA LEU A 249 -11.11 -9.86 -35.53
C LEU A 249 -12.60 -9.82 -35.21
N ALA A 250 -13.33 -8.85 -35.75
CA ALA A 250 -14.78 -8.76 -35.55
C ALA A 250 -15.52 -9.98 -36.10
N ARG A 251 -15.09 -10.53 -37.23
CA ARG A 251 -15.68 -11.74 -37.82
C ARG A 251 -15.47 -12.99 -36.97
N VAL A 252 -14.34 -13.10 -36.29
CA VAL A 252 -14.07 -14.23 -35.37
C VAL A 252 -14.83 -14.03 -34.06
N LEU A 253 -14.84 -12.82 -33.52
CA LEU A 253 -15.51 -12.49 -32.26
C LEU A 253 -17.02 -12.23 -32.42
N SER A 254 -17.54 -11.97 -33.64
CA SER A 254 -18.99 -11.87 -33.88
C SER A 254 -19.70 -13.22 -33.64
N LYS A 255 -19.01 -14.34 -33.85
CA LYS A 255 -19.45 -15.65 -33.32
C LYS A 255 -19.54 -15.67 -31.80
N GLY A 256 -18.72 -14.87 -31.09
CA GLY A 256 -18.79 -14.63 -29.65
C GLY A 256 -20.01 -13.80 -29.19
N GLY A 257 -20.80 -13.25 -30.11
CA GLY A 257 -22.07 -12.58 -29.79
C GLY A 257 -23.14 -13.48 -29.16
N GLN A 258 -23.02 -14.78 -29.31
CA GLN A 258 -23.92 -15.75 -28.69
C GLN A 258 -23.52 -15.99 -27.23
N LEU A 259 -24.49 -16.06 -26.32
CA LEU A 259 -24.28 -16.15 -24.87
C LEU A 259 -23.37 -17.31 -24.48
N HIS A 260 -23.50 -18.47 -25.14
CA HIS A 260 -22.69 -19.65 -24.85
C HIS A 260 -21.18 -19.44 -25.11
N TRP A 261 -20.81 -18.69 -26.15
CA TRP A 261 -19.41 -18.37 -26.42
C TRP A 261 -18.80 -17.43 -25.36
N ARG A 262 -19.58 -16.50 -24.81
CA ARG A 262 -19.16 -15.59 -23.74
C ARG A 262 -18.95 -16.35 -22.44
N ILE A 263 -19.88 -17.24 -22.10
CA ILE A 263 -19.74 -18.16 -20.95
C ILE A 263 -18.52 -19.04 -21.15
N LEU A 264 -18.31 -19.58 -22.36
CA LEU A 264 -17.12 -20.39 -22.65
C LEU A 264 -15.83 -19.59 -22.49
N MET A 265 -15.74 -18.37 -23.02
CA MET A 265 -14.56 -17.49 -22.81
C MET A 265 -14.28 -17.23 -21.32
N LEU A 266 -15.33 -16.96 -20.53
CA LEU A 266 -15.20 -16.79 -19.09
C LEU A 266 -14.71 -18.07 -18.41
N LEU A 267 -15.25 -19.22 -18.79
CA LEU A 267 -14.82 -20.51 -18.25
C LEU A 267 -13.36 -20.83 -18.62
N VAL A 268 -12.94 -20.53 -19.84
CA VAL A 268 -11.55 -20.70 -20.29
C VAL A 268 -10.63 -19.78 -19.48
N LEU A 269 -11.03 -18.52 -19.27
CA LEU A 269 -10.27 -17.57 -18.46
C LEU A 269 -10.16 -18.01 -17.01
N LEU A 270 -11.27 -18.47 -16.41
CA LEU A 270 -11.29 -19.03 -15.06
C LEU A 270 -10.42 -20.30 -14.97
N ALA A 271 -10.50 -21.17 -15.98
CA ALA A 271 -9.66 -22.37 -16.03
C ALA A 271 -8.17 -22.05 -16.18
N ALA A 272 -7.83 -21.06 -17.00
CA ALA A 272 -6.45 -20.61 -17.19
C ALA A 272 -5.82 -20.08 -15.89
N ILE A 273 -6.62 -19.46 -15.02
CA ILE A 273 -6.18 -18.97 -13.72
C ILE A 273 -6.26 -20.05 -12.64
N ALA A 274 -7.22 -20.99 -12.75
CA ALA A 274 -7.34 -22.07 -11.79
C ALA A 274 -6.08 -22.96 -11.70
N VAL A 275 -5.35 -23.12 -12.82
CA VAL A 275 -4.11 -23.93 -12.83
C VAL A 275 -3.00 -23.30 -11.98
N PRO A 276 -2.54 -22.04 -12.22
CA PRO A 276 -1.52 -21.41 -11.38
C PRO A 276 -2.00 -21.19 -9.95
N LEU A 277 -3.31 -20.88 -9.74
CA LEU A 277 -3.89 -20.75 -8.42
C LEU A 277 -3.85 -22.08 -7.64
N ARG A 278 -4.20 -23.20 -8.27
CA ARG A 278 -4.07 -24.53 -7.64
C ARG A 278 -2.64 -24.84 -7.23
N THR A 279 -1.64 -24.46 -8.04
CA THR A 279 -0.24 -24.69 -7.70
C THR A 279 0.20 -23.83 -6.52
N ALA A 280 -0.20 -22.56 -6.49
CA ALA A 280 0.05 -21.65 -5.36
C ALA A 280 -0.64 -22.14 -4.08
N LEU A 281 -1.92 -22.53 -4.15
CA LEU A 281 -2.66 -23.08 -3.01
C LEU A 281 -2.08 -24.38 -2.47
N LYS A 282 -1.63 -25.30 -3.35
CA LYS A 282 -0.93 -26.52 -2.92
C LYS A 282 0.37 -26.19 -2.20
N GLN A 283 1.08 -25.15 -2.63
CA GLN A 283 2.31 -24.71 -1.98
C GLN A 283 2.02 -24.15 -0.59
N VAL A 284 1.04 -23.24 -0.46
CA VAL A 284 0.62 -22.66 0.82
C VAL A 284 0.07 -23.73 1.77
N ALA A 285 -0.81 -24.60 1.27
CA ALA A 285 -1.32 -25.72 2.06
C ALA A 285 -0.19 -26.65 2.52
N GLY A 286 0.77 -26.94 1.64
CA GLY A 286 1.96 -27.74 1.99
C GLY A 286 2.85 -27.04 3.03
N GLU A 287 2.97 -25.72 3.00
CA GLU A 287 3.69 -24.95 4.02
C GLU A 287 2.95 -24.96 5.37
N ALA A 288 1.62 -24.85 5.36
CA ALA A 288 0.81 -24.92 6.57
C ALA A 288 0.89 -26.31 7.23
N VAL A 289 0.80 -27.37 6.43
CA VAL A 289 0.97 -28.76 6.91
C VAL A 289 2.38 -28.96 7.47
N ALA A 290 3.40 -28.47 6.79
CA ALA A 290 4.78 -28.58 7.26
C ALA A 290 5.01 -27.84 8.57
N ARG A 291 4.48 -26.62 8.71
CA ARG A 291 4.54 -25.85 9.97
C ARG A 291 3.80 -26.55 11.11
N GLY A 292 2.63 -27.11 10.84
CA GLY A 292 1.88 -27.90 11.80
C GLY A 292 2.65 -29.16 12.24
N ALA A 293 3.20 -29.91 11.29
CA ALA A 293 4.02 -31.10 11.58
C ALA A 293 5.27 -30.76 12.42
N VAL A 294 5.94 -29.65 12.10
CA VAL A 294 7.10 -29.17 12.88
C VAL A 294 6.68 -28.76 14.29
N GLN A 295 5.57 -28.02 14.45
CA GLN A 295 5.10 -27.63 15.78
C GLN A 295 4.76 -28.83 16.66
N ASP A 296 4.11 -29.84 16.10
CA ASP A 296 3.75 -31.07 16.83
C ASP A 296 5.00 -31.88 17.20
N ALA A 297 5.96 -32.02 16.25
CA ALA A 297 7.23 -32.71 16.51
C ALA A 297 8.05 -31.98 17.60
N VAL A 298 8.14 -30.67 17.56
CA VAL A 298 8.87 -29.86 18.56
C VAL A 298 8.22 -29.94 19.94
N LYS A 299 6.88 -29.95 20.03
CA LYS A 299 6.18 -30.18 21.31
C LYS A 299 6.49 -31.55 21.92
N GLY A 300 6.73 -32.58 21.07
CA GLY A 300 7.13 -33.89 21.51
C GLY A 300 8.59 -34.00 21.94
N LEU A 301 9.47 -33.13 21.42
CA LEU A 301 10.91 -33.14 21.68
C LEU A 301 11.31 -32.46 23.00
N LEU A 302 10.61 -31.36 23.33
CA LEU A 302 10.99 -30.45 24.42
C LEU A 302 9.85 -30.25 25.43
N PRO A 303 10.14 -30.29 26.74
CA PRO A 303 9.17 -29.89 27.76
C PRO A 303 8.77 -28.43 27.60
N PRO A 304 7.54 -28.05 27.98
CA PRO A 304 7.11 -26.66 27.92
C PRO A 304 8.04 -25.74 28.72
N GLY A 305 8.47 -24.64 28.12
CA GLY A 305 9.36 -23.65 28.73
C GLY A 305 10.86 -23.84 28.50
N THR A 306 11.30 -24.89 27.79
CA THR A 306 12.72 -25.10 27.44
C THR A 306 13.12 -24.57 26.07
N LEU A 307 12.16 -24.26 25.20
CA LEU A 307 12.37 -23.68 23.89
C LEU A 307 12.50 -22.16 24.00
N ILE A 308 13.62 -21.60 23.51
CA ILE A 308 13.90 -20.17 23.54
C ILE A 308 13.44 -19.53 22.23
N SER A 309 13.78 -20.17 21.10
CA SER A 309 13.48 -19.66 19.77
C SER A 309 13.28 -20.81 18.80
N GLN A 310 12.36 -20.63 17.86
CA GLN A 310 12.08 -21.54 16.76
C GLN A 310 12.02 -20.78 15.46
N GLN A 311 12.85 -21.17 14.51
CA GLN A 311 12.85 -20.63 13.16
C GLN A 311 12.59 -21.77 12.17
N ILE A 312 11.53 -21.64 11.36
CA ILE A 312 11.11 -22.66 10.40
C ILE A 312 11.22 -22.07 9.00
N GLU A 313 12.07 -22.64 8.19
CA GLU A 313 12.21 -22.31 6.77
C GLU A 313 11.66 -23.48 5.94
N VAL A 314 10.52 -23.25 5.26
CA VAL A 314 9.87 -24.24 4.42
C VAL A 314 10.25 -23.99 2.97
N GLY A 315 11.13 -24.83 2.42
CA GLY A 315 11.47 -24.84 1.00
C GLY A 315 10.51 -25.71 0.17
N ARG A 316 10.72 -25.74 -1.15
CA ARG A 316 9.89 -26.57 -2.05
C ARG A 316 10.09 -28.08 -1.83
N SER A 317 11.32 -28.51 -1.52
CA SER A 317 11.70 -29.93 -1.34
C SER A 317 12.22 -30.25 0.06
N SER A 318 12.50 -29.25 0.90
CA SER A 318 13.08 -29.43 2.22
C SER A 318 12.46 -28.48 3.24
N VAL A 319 12.46 -28.90 4.49
CA VAL A 319 12.03 -28.09 5.66
C VAL A 319 13.23 -27.99 6.59
N ALA A 320 13.80 -26.80 6.72
CA ALA A 320 14.87 -26.53 7.68
C ALA A 320 14.27 -25.96 8.96
N VAL A 321 14.57 -26.58 10.09
CA VAL A 321 14.08 -26.16 11.40
C VAL A 321 15.29 -25.84 12.27
N ARG A 322 15.39 -24.58 12.73
CA ARG A 322 16.43 -24.17 13.68
C ARG A 322 15.79 -23.95 15.04
N LEU A 323 16.23 -24.74 16.01
CA LEU A 323 15.74 -24.66 17.38
C LEU A 323 16.85 -24.14 18.28
N THR A 324 16.51 -23.19 19.17
CA THR A 324 17.38 -22.78 20.27
C THR A 324 16.74 -23.22 21.57
N SER A 325 17.39 -24.13 22.30
CA SER A 325 16.86 -24.71 23.52
C SER A 325 17.83 -24.62 24.69
N MET A 326 17.28 -24.59 25.92
CA MET A 326 18.08 -24.64 27.16
C MET A 326 18.62 -26.04 27.49
N ARG A 327 18.22 -27.05 26.74
CA ARG A 327 18.64 -28.45 26.95
C ARG A 327 19.16 -29.06 25.70
N SER A 328 20.21 -29.87 25.80
CA SER A 328 20.67 -30.70 24.71
C SER A 328 19.64 -31.78 24.40
N ILE A 329 19.36 -32.01 23.11
CA ILE A 329 18.45 -33.03 22.63
C ILE A 329 19.31 -34.18 22.07
N PRO A 330 19.07 -35.43 22.46
CA PRO A 330 19.80 -36.57 21.91
C PRO A 330 19.55 -36.73 20.39
N ASP A 331 20.59 -37.03 19.62
CA ASP A 331 20.53 -37.19 18.16
C ASP A 331 19.49 -38.21 17.70
N ALA A 332 19.29 -39.28 18.48
CA ALA A 332 18.27 -40.29 18.19
C ALA A 332 16.84 -39.70 18.16
N LYS A 333 16.52 -38.77 19.07
CA LYS A 333 15.21 -38.10 19.09
C LYS A 333 15.07 -37.08 17.97
N LEU A 334 16.16 -36.42 17.58
CA LEU A 334 16.16 -35.51 16.42
C LEU A 334 15.86 -36.26 15.14
N GLN A 335 16.53 -37.40 14.90
CA GLN A 335 16.27 -38.23 13.74
C GLN A 335 14.85 -38.81 13.70
N GLU A 336 14.27 -39.15 14.86
CA GLU A 336 12.87 -39.56 14.95
C GLU A 336 11.91 -38.46 14.57
N ALA A 337 12.15 -37.24 15.05
CA ALA A 337 11.36 -36.07 14.70
C ALA A 337 11.51 -35.68 13.23
N GLU A 338 12.70 -35.74 12.67
CA GLU A 338 12.93 -35.54 11.23
C GLU A 338 12.12 -36.53 10.39
N LYS A 339 12.16 -37.82 10.72
CA LYS A 339 11.38 -38.86 10.04
C LYS A 339 9.88 -38.64 10.17
N GLU A 340 9.38 -38.17 11.33
CA GLU A 340 7.99 -37.89 11.55
C GLU A 340 7.53 -36.69 10.71
N ILE A 341 8.35 -35.62 10.64
CA ILE A 341 8.10 -34.46 9.78
C ILE A 341 8.10 -34.87 8.31
N GLU A 342 9.09 -35.66 7.87
CA GLU A 342 9.17 -36.19 6.50
C GLU A 342 7.94 -37.01 6.14
N ARG A 343 7.50 -37.90 7.04
CA ARG A 343 6.31 -38.73 6.85
C ARG A 343 5.03 -37.93 6.66
N ARG A 344 4.87 -36.80 7.42
CA ARG A 344 3.67 -35.96 7.38
C ARG A 344 3.67 -35.01 6.20
N CYS A 345 4.79 -34.38 5.87
CA CYS A 345 4.85 -33.36 4.82
C CYS A 345 5.40 -33.86 3.48
N GLY A 346 5.99 -35.09 3.41
CA GLY A 346 6.59 -35.62 2.18
C GLY A 346 7.80 -34.83 1.68
N ARG A 347 8.47 -34.07 2.56
CA ARG A 347 9.64 -33.23 2.27
C ARG A 347 10.77 -33.62 3.22
N LYS A 348 12.02 -33.54 2.76
CA LYS A 348 13.18 -33.81 3.61
C LYS A 348 13.21 -32.78 4.75
N ALA A 349 13.33 -33.24 5.97
CA ALA A 349 13.43 -32.38 7.16
C ALA A 349 14.87 -32.37 7.67
N GLU A 350 15.36 -31.19 8.04
CA GLU A 350 16.66 -31.02 8.66
C GLU A 350 16.45 -30.14 9.93
N ILE A 351 16.73 -30.72 11.09
CA ILE A 351 16.56 -30.05 12.37
C ILE A 351 17.94 -29.72 12.94
N SER A 352 18.28 -28.44 13.00
CA SER A 352 19.49 -27.98 13.66
C SER A 352 19.12 -27.43 15.06
N VAL A 353 19.80 -27.97 16.10
CA VAL A 353 19.57 -27.54 17.48
C VAL A 353 20.80 -26.86 18.02
N VAL A 354 20.61 -25.65 18.51
CA VAL A 354 21.62 -24.92 19.28
C VAL A 354 21.21 -24.97 20.75
N SER A 355 21.96 -25.77 21.55
CA SER A 355 21.74 -25.85 22.99
C SER A 355 22.55 -24.79 23.72
N VAL A 356 21.90 -24.05 24.60
CA VAL A 356 22.52 -23.01 25.43
C VAL A 356 22.50 -23.46 26.87
N ALA A 357 23.66 -23.91 27.38
CA ALA A 357 23.77 -24.51 28.71
C ALA A 357 23.86 -23.47 29.86
N SER A 358 24.14 -22.18 29.55
CA SER A 358 24.27 -21.13 30.54
C SER A 358 23.69 -19.79 30.09
N GLN A 359 23.31 -18.92 31.06
CA GLN A 359 22.85 -17.56 30.75
C GLN A 359 23.91 -16.72 30.04
N SER A 360 25.20 -16.99 30.28
CA SER A 360 26.30 -16.31 29.59
C SER A 360 26.42 -16.72 28.13
N GLU A 361 26.19 -17.98 27.78
CA GLU A 361 26.13 -18.46 26.40
C GLU A 361 24.88 -17.94 25.68
N LEU A 362 23.75 -17.86 26.38
CA LEU A 362 22.54 -17.24 25.84
C LEU A 362 22.79 -15.79 25.46
N ALA A 363 23.41 -15.01 26.34
CA ALA A 363 23.76 -13.61 26.07
C ALA A 363 24.70 -13.48 24.88
N GLN A 364 25.71 -14.34 24.77
CA GLN A 364 26.62 -14.34 23.62
C GLN A 364 25.93 -14.77 22.32
N LEU A 365 24.98 -15.72 22.39
CA LEU A 365 24.21 -16.17 21.25
C LEU A 365 23.18 -15.13 20.81
N MET A 366 22.51 -14.49 21.76
CA MET A 366 21.64 -13.34 21.50
C MET A 366 22.43 -12.17 20.89
N GLN A 367 23.67 -11.98 21.30
CA GLN A 367 24.58 -10.99 20.73
C GLN A 367 25.05 -11.37 19.32
N LYS A 368 25.17 -12.66 18.99
CA LYS A 368 25.52 -13.17 17.65
C LYS A 368 24.34 -13.32 16.71
N LEU A 369 23.15 -13.63 17.22
CA LEU A 369 21.89 -13.74 16.46
C LEU A 369 21.13 -12.42 16.36
N ALA A 370 21.32 -11.49 17.28
CA ALA A 370 21.06 -10.13 16.98
C ALA A 370 21.94 -9.83 15.76
N LEU A 371 21.33 -9.76 14.57
CA LEU A 371 21.81 -8.83 13.55
C LEU A 371 22.25 -7.60 14.34
N PRO A 372 23.52 -7.12 14.18
CA PRO A 372 23.92 -5.95 14.90
C PRO A 372 22.73 -5.00 14.76
N PRO A 373 22.10 -4.55 15.85
CA PRO A 373 21.04 -3.57 15.75
C PRO A 373 21.67 -2.54 14.88
N PRO A 374 21.01 -2.01 13.81
CA PRO A 374 21.60 -1.04 12.91
C PRO A 374 22.36 -0.13 13.82
N SER A 375 23.69 -0.20 13.77
CA SER A 375 24.64 0.15 14.84
C SER A 375 24.03 1.34 15.56
N PRO A 376 23.64 1.29 16.83
CA PRO A 376 22.94 2.41 17.45
C PRO A 376 23.86 3.55 17.08
N PRO A 377 23.34 4.57 16.34
CA PRO A 377 24.20 5.58 15.72
C PRO A 377 25.22 5.84 16.79
N THR A 378 26.45 5.39 16.56
CA THR A 378 27.54 5.32 17.55
C THR A 378 27.30 6.52 18.40
N PRO A 379 27.01 6.44 19.72
CA PRO A 379 26.71 7.63 20.45
C PRO A 379 27.86 8.51 20.04
N VAL A 380 27.53 9.46 19.15
CA VAL A 380 28.49 10.44 18.70
C VAL A 380 28.84 10.98 20.06
N VAL A 381 30.02 10.61 20.56
CA VAL A 381 30.49 11.18 21.81
C VAL A 381 30.75 12.59 21.32
N GLU A 382 29.61 13.36 21.33
CA GLU A 382 29.65 14.77 21.03
C GLU A 382 30.69 15.29 21.97
N THR A 383 31.80 15.67 21.41
CA THR A 383 32.88 16.26 22.22
C THR A 383 32.25 17.46 22.93
N LEU A 384 32.58 17.70 24.17
CA LEU A 384 32.07 18.85 24.93
C LEU A 384 31.94 20.13 24.08
N PRO A 385 32.91 20.45 23.17
CA PRO A 385 32.76 21.55 22.23
C PRO A 385 31.60 21.44 21.23
N GLU A 386 31.29 20.25 20.74
CA GLU A 386 30.17 20.03 19.78
C GLU A 386 28.83 20.17 20.48
N MET A 387 28.66 19.59 21.66
CA MET A 387 27.48 19.81 22.51
C MET A 387 27.27 21.28 22.84
N GLN A 388 28.34 22.00 23.12
CA GLN A 388 28.30 23.42 23.42
C GLN A 388 27.86 24.23 22.18
N GLN A 389 28.37 23.91 21.00
CA GLN A 389 27.94 24.54 19.75
C GLN A 389 26.48 24.28 19.42
N GLU A 390 25.98 23.06 19.62
CA GLU A 390 24.60 22.73 19.37
C GLU A 390 23.66 23.45 20.34
N LEU A 391 24.02 23.52 21.62
CA LEU A 391 23.27 24.30 22.63
C LEU A 391 23.22 25.79 22.25
N ILE A 392 24.30 26.36 21.85
CA ILE A 392 24.36 27.77 21.40
C ILE A 392 23.50 27.97 20.16
N ALA A 393 23.56 27.04 19.19
CA ALA A 393 22.79 27.11 17.96
C ALA A 393 21.28 27.02 18.22
N ARG A 394 20.82 26.27 19.22
CA ARG A 394 19.41 26.16 19.62
C ARG A 394 18.95 27.38 20.42
N ILE A 395 19.76 27.88 21.34
CA ILE A 395 19.39 28.98 22.23
C ILE A 395 19.36 30.34 21.49
N LYS A 396 20.33 30.60 20.62
CA LYS A 396 20.51 31.89 19.94
C LYS A 396 19.25 32.40 19.18
N PRO A 397 18.60 31.58 18.31
CA PRO A 397 17.41 32.05 17.58
C PRO A 397 16.22 32.31 18.51
N VAL A 398 16.05 31.49 19.54
CA VAL A 398 14.95 31.64 20.51
C VAL A 398 15.17 32.87 21.37
N LEU A 399 16.39 33.08 21.86
CA LEU A 399 16.76 34.28 22.60
C LEU A 399 16.49 35.55 21.79
N ASN A 400 16.93 35.60 20.54
CA ASN A 400 16.70 36.76 19.66
C ASN A 400 15.20 37.00 19.34
N SER A 401 14.37 35.96 19.38
CA SER A 401 12.92 36.11 19.13
C SER A 401 12.14 36.67 20.32
N VAL A 402 12.64 36.48 21.52
CA VAL A 402 11.99 36.84 22.79
C VAL A 402 12.59 38.12 23.38
N TRP A 403 13.83 38.43 23.05
CA TRP A 403 14.58 39.57 23.63
C TRP A 403 14.10 40.91 23.05
N PRO A 404 13.94 41.95 23.90
CA PRO A 404 13.50 43.23 23.43
C PRO A 404 14.44 43.88 22.40
N PRO A 405 13.92 44.39 21.26
CA PRO A 405 14.76 45.00 20.22
C PRO A 405 15.47 46.29 20.67
N GLU A 406 14.95 46.91 21.72
CA GLU A 406 15.53 48.16 22.29
C GLU A 406 16.79 47.93 23.11
N ALA A 407 17.12 46.66 23.43
CA ALA A 407 18.27 46.27 24.24
C ALA A 407 19.04 45.16 23.55
N PRO A 408 19.75 45.40 22.43
CA PRO A 408 20.38 44.37 21.63
C PRO A 408 21.36 43.51 22.41
N VAL A 409 21.28 42.19 22.21
CA VAL A 409 22.16 41.19 22.86
C VAL A 409 23.54 41.26 22.24
N GLN A 410 24.57 41.58 23.03
CA GLN A 410 25.98 41.55 22.62
C GLN A 410 26.60 40.13 22.72
N GLY A 411 26.11 39.32 23.64
CA GLY A 411 26.59 37.97 23.86
C GLY A 411 25.85 37.30 25.01
N PHE A 412 25.96 35.99 25.08
CA PHE A 412 25.41 35.22 26.19
C PHE A 412 26.32 34.04 26.53
N ASP A 413 26.34 33.67 27.80
CA ASP A 413 27.04 32.51 28.31
C ASP A 413 26.05 31.53 28.91
N VAL A 414 26.21 30.23 28.61
CA VAL A 414 25.36 29.15 29.14
C VAL A 414 26.19 28.37 30.15
N ALA A 415 25.68 28.27 31.38
CA ALA A 415 26.26 27.41 32.39
C ALA A 415 25.30 26.30 32.77
N LEU A 416 25.79 25.07 32.74
CA LEU A 416 25.04 23.84 33.11
C LEU A 416 25.40 23.50 34.55
N SER A 417 24.40 23.31 35.39
CA SER A 417 24.56 22.88 36.77
C SER A 417 23.65 21.67 37.05
N ALA A 418 23.89 20.97 38.13
CA ALA A 418 23.03 19.85 38.55
C ALA A 418 21.58 20.29 38.84
N SER A 419 21.32 21.57 39.09
CA SER A 419 20.01 22.15 39.37
C SER A 419 19.29 22.71 38.15
N GLY A 420 19.95 22.84 37.00
CA GLY A 420 19.36 23.39 35.77
C GLY A 420 20.34 24.17 34.89
N ILE A 421 19.80 24.87 33.91
CA ILE A 421 20.54 25.71 32.96
C ILE A 421 20.47 27.16 33.41
N SER A 422 21.59 27.85 33.51
CA SER A 422 21.64 29.29 33.71
C SER A 422 22.17 30.01 32.47
N LEU A 423 21.41 31.01 32.03
CA LEU A 423 21.71 31.84 30.85
C LEU A 423 22.06 33.23 31.29
N ASN A 424 23.31 33.64 31.06
CA ASN A 424 23.80 34.98 31.39
C ASN A 424 23.87 35.80 30.10
N VAL A 425 22.98 36.76 29.93
CA VAL A 425 22.90 37.59 28.74
C VAL A 425 23.54 38.94 29.00
N ARG A 426 24.43 39.32 28.09
CA ARG A 426 25.03 40.69 28.05
C ARG A 426 24.33 41.50 26.98
N TYR A 427 23.75 42.64 27.35
CA TYR A 427 23.00 43.48 26.46
C TYR A 427 23.47 44.93 26.51
N GLU A 428 23.24 45.69 25.43
CA GLU A 428 23.50 47.11 25.33
C GLU A 428 22.15 47.87 25.49
N GLY A 429 22.13 48.87 26.35
CA GLY A 429 20.90 49.64 26.58
C GLY A 429 21.12 50.89 27.45
N THR A 430 20.19 51.84 27.34
CA THR A 430 20.23 53.11 28.11
C THR A 430 19.75 52.93 29.54
N GLN A 431 18.88 51.95 29.77
CA GLN A 431 18.31 51.65 31.09
C GLN A 431 18.55 50.20 31.47
N THR A 432 18.56 49.91 32.79
CA THR A 432 18.68 48.55 33.30
C THR A 432 17.31 47.87 33.19
N LEU A 433 17.23 46.65 32.64
CA LEU A 433 15.99 45.88 32.59
C LEU A 433 15.52 45.57 34.03
N GLU A 434 14.29 45.98 34.34
CA GLU A 434 13.69 45.70 35.64
C GLU A 434 13.33 44.24 35.81
N LYS A 435 13.06 43.77 37.04
CA LYS A 435 12.76 42.37 37.34
C LYS A 435 11.54 41.81 36.59
N ILE A 436 10.48 42.63 36.42
CA ILE A 436 9.23 42.17 35.78
C ILE A 436 9.42 41.74 34.31
N PRO A 437 10.09 42.55 33.45
CA PRO A 437 10.40 42.12 32.08
C PRO A 437 11.30 40.89 32.03
N LEU A 438 12.26 40.75 32.95
CA LEU A 438 13.15 39.60 33.01
C LEU A 438 12.44 38.29 33.37
N ASP A 439 11.46 38.34 34.28
CA ASP A 439 10.64 37.19 34.65
C ASP A 439 9.74 36.74 33.51
N MET A 440 9.20 37.65 32.72
CA MET A 440 8.40 37.33 31.53
C MET A 440 9.26 36.67 30.44
N ILE A 441 10.43 37.24 30.15
CA ILE A 441 11.38 36.68 29.18
C ILE A 441 11.84 35.29 29.64
N THR A 442 12.08 35.10 30.94
CA THR A 442 12.47 33.80 31.50
C THR A 442 11.41 32.76 31.27
N ARG A 443 10.14 33.05 31.52
CA ARG A 443 9.02 32.12 31.30
C ARG A 443 8.85 31.74 29.83
N GLU A 444 8.94 32.71 28.96
CA GLU A 444 8.82 32.48 27.50
C GLU A 444 10.00 31.66 26.97
N LEU A 445 11.22 31.88 27.48
CA LEU A 445 12.38 31.06 27.18
C LEU A 445 12.26 29.64 27.73
N GLN A 446 11.73 29.45 28.93
CA GLN A 446 11.45 28.14 29.52
C GLN A 446 10.47 27.34 28.66
N GLU A 447 9.41 27.99 28.19
CA GLU A 447 8.38 27.36 27.35
C GLU A 447 8.93 27.00 25.96
N LYS A 448 9.57 27.95 25.28
CA LYS A 448 10.10 27.73 23.91
C LYS A 448 11.28 26.76 23.84
N LEU A 449 12.11 26.71 24.88
CA LEU A 449 13.26 25.78 24.96
C LEU A 449 12.90 24.45 25.64
N GLY A 450 11.71 24.35 26.27
CA GLY A 450 11.29 23.14 26.99
C GLY A 450 12.11 22.85 28.26
N VAL A 451 12.71 23.88 28.87
CA VAL A 451 13.60 23.75 30.04
C VAL A 451 12.95 24.45 31.24
N PRO A 452 12.23 23.73 32.12
CA PRO A 452 11.49 24.34 33.24
C PRO A 452 12.40 25.00 34.29
N ASN A 453 13.63 24.54 34.43
CA ASN A 453 14.63 25.03 35.42
C ASN A 453 15.67 25.94 34.77
N LEU A 454 15.27 26.81 33.84
CA LEU A 454 16.14 27.80 33.26
C LEU A 454 16.13 29.07 34.11
N ALA A 455 17.33 29.52 34.54
CA ALA A 455 17.54 30.79 35.23
C ALA A 455 18.17 31.81 34.25
N LEU A 456 17.54 32.98 34.13
CA LEU A 456 18.04 34.07 33.30
C LEU A 456 18.67 35.17 34.14
N THR A 457 19.85 35.56 33.78
CA THR A 457 20.53 36.74 34.36
C THR A 457 20.95 37.69 33.26
N ALA A 458 20.61 38.93 33.38
CA ALA A 458 20.95 39.96 32.39
C ALA A 458 21.92 41.01 32.96
N LYS A 459 23.01 41.21 32.27
CA LYS A 459 24.03 42.20 32.65
C LYS A 459 24.18 43.28 31.58
N ARG A 460 23.94 44.49 31.95
CA ARG A 460 24.12 45.69 31.07
C ARG A 460 25.61 45.93 30.82
N VAL A 461 25.96 46.15 29.54
CA VAL A 461 27.31 46.59 29.12
C VAL A 461 27.15 48.03 28.63
N ALA A 462 28.04 48.92 29.09
CA ALA A 462 28.04 50.29 28.63
C ALA A 462 28.44 50.37 27.15
N ALA A 463 27.72 51.18 26.35
CA ALA A 463 28.04 51.35 24.95
C ALA A 463 29.45 51.92 24.80
N PRO A 464 30.29 51.39 23.88
CA PRO A 464 31.60 51.98 23.61
C PRO A 464 31.42 53.46 23.15
N ARG A 465 32.11 54.39 23.79
CA ARG A 465 32.13 55.80 23.36
C ARG A 465 32.58 55.83 21.91
N ARG A 466 31.68 56.27 21.00
CA ARG A 466 32.04 56.59 19.62
C ARG A 466 33.11 57.67 19.66
N VAL A 467 34.38 57.32 19.34
CA VAL A 467 35.42 58.28 19.05
C VAL A 467 35.07 58.93 17.73
N ALA A 468 34.81 60.27 17.77
CA ALA A 468 34.54 61.04 16.57
C ALA A 468 35.76 60.92 15.62
N PRO A 469 35.56 60.78 14.31
CA PRO A 469 36.67 60.76 13.38
C PRO A 469 37.36 62.13 13.37
N THR A 470 38.62 62.18 13.77
CA THR A 470 39.49 63.36 13.64
C THR A 470 39.62 63.70 12.16
N ALA A 471 39.10 64.87 11.77
CA ALA A 471 39.26 65.40 10.45
C ALA A 471 40.75 65.68 10.18
N ASN A 472 41.37 64.88 9.31
CA ASN A 472 42.68 65.10 8.78
C ASN A 472 42.63 66.24 7.77
N ARG A 473 43.04 67.45 8.16
CA ARG A 473 43.40 68.55 7.26
C ARG A 473 44.72 68.15 6.58
N ILE A 474 44.64 67.96 5.29
CA ILE A 474 45.83 67.88 4.40
C ILE A 474 46.15 69.31 4.00
N GLN A 475 47.37 69.76 4.25
CA GLN A 475 48.06 70.71 3.42
C GLN A 475 48.82 69.93 2.33
#